data_36a439a08c6af136e6c0d53a2acae9de
#
_entry.id   36a439a08c6af136e6c0d53a2acae9de
#
_cell.length_a   1.000
_cell.length_b   1.000
_cell.length_c   1.000
_cell.angle_alpha   90.00
_cell.angle_beta   90.00
_cell.angle_gamma   90.00
#
_symmetry.space_group_name_H-M   'P 1'
#
loop_
_entity.id
_entity.type
_entity.pdbx_description
1 polymer ?
#
loop_
_entity_poly.entity_id
_entity_poly.type
_entity_poly.pdbx_seq_one_letter_code
_entity_poly.pdbx_strand_id
1 'polypeptide(L)'
;MNETIDINPKKQLLTVQNLNLTRGTFQLKDISFSVYSNEILAIIGKTGSGKTLLLESIAGFQKLDSGKIMLREHSLEDYSLQERKLGYLYHEYCLFPHLNARENIAYGLKMQKRPKKEITKRVEALAEELEITSILNQYPDTLSGGEQQRVALARALSIEPELLLLDEPFSSLDPVTKQKLYGLIKKINTQHACTIVFVTHDFYEAQNLSDRTGVLINGCLRGIVDSDKLFTSNWDEDVNYFLGKREHHDQKRIV
;
A
#
# COMPACT_ATOMS: atom_id res chain seq x y z
N MET A 1 8.90 -8.61 -40.93
CA MET A 1 7.80 -9.03 -40.03
C MET A 1 7.83 -8.08 -38.85
N ASN A 2 6.93 -7.11 -38.82
CA ASN A 2 6.82 -6.18 -37.70
C ASN A 2 5.99 -6.85 -36.62
N GLU A 3 6.62 -7.26 -35.52
CA GLU A 3 5.89 -7.62 -34.31
C GLU A 3 5.24 -6.35 -33.75
N THR A 4 3.96 -6.21 -33.98
CA THR A 4 3.10 -5.26 -33.27
C THR A 4 3.04 -5.73 -31.83
N ILE A 5 3.78 -5.03 -30.96
CA ILE A 5 3.61 -5.16 -29.51
C ILE A 5 2.18 -4.71 -29.21
N ASP A 6 1.32 -5.66 -28.93
CA ASP A 6 -0.07 -5.41 -28.52
C ASP A 6 -0.04 -4.79 -27.12
N ILE A 7 0.04 -3.45 -27.09
CA ILE A 7 -0.03 -2.68 -25.85
C ILE A 7 -1.50 -2.66 -25.42
N ASN A 8 -1.93 -3.76 -24.80
CA ASN A 8 -3.24 -3.80 -24.15
C ASN A 8 -3.24 -2.70 -23.06
N PRO A 9 -4.08 -1.65 -23.15
CA PRO A 9 -4.04 -0.57 -22.18
C PRO A 9 -4.30 -1.15 -20.79
N LYS A 10 -3.35 -0.98 -19.86
CA LYS A 10 -3.49 -1.46 -18.48
C LYS A 10 -4.85 -0.99 -17.95
N LYS A 11 -5.70 -1.94 -17.55
CA LYS A 11 -7.05 -1.64 -17.09
C LYS A 11 -6.97 -0.92 -15.74
N GLN A 12 -7.64 0.24 -15.61
CA GLN A 12 -7.72 0.94 -14.34
C GLN A 12 -8.46 0.09 -13.30
N LEU A 13 -7.89 -0.05 -12.12
CA LEU A 13 -8.50 -0.74 -10.98
C LEU A 13 -9.05 0.24 -9.96
N LEU A 14 -8.23 1.20 -9.52
CA LEU A 14 -8.61 2.23 -8.55
C LEU A 14 -8.57 3.58 -9.23
N THR A 15 -9.58 4.41 -8.99
CA THR A 15 -9.61 5.81 -9.40
C THR A 15 -10.02 6.68 -8.21
N VAL A 16 -9.18 7.65 -7.88
CA VAL A 16 -9.47 8.70 -6.89
C VAL A 16 -9.69 10.00 -7.66
N GLN A 17 -10.80 10.68 -7.40
CA GLN A 17 -11.21 11.90 -8.11
C GLN A 17 -11.53 13.01 -7.11
N ASN A 18 -10.78 14.11 -7.19
CA ASN A 18 -10.99 15.35 -6.43
C ASN A 18 -11.23 15.10 -4.92
N LEU A 19 -10.47 14.14 -4.33
CA LEU A 19 -10.62 13.77 -2.94
C LEU A 19 -10.21 14.93 -2.05
N ASN A 20 -11.14 15.35 -1.21
CA ASN A 20 -10.92 16.33 -0.15
C ASN A 20 -11.34 15.74 1.20
N LEU A 21 -10.51 15.91 2.20
CA LEU A 21 -10.77 15.42 3.56
C LEU A 21 -10.07 16.29 4.59
N THR A 22 -10.82 16.76 5.58
CA THR A 22 -10.32 17.54 6.72
C THR A 22 -10.29 16.70 7.98
N ARG A 23 -9.17 16.73 8.70
CA ARG A 23 -9.00 16.12 10.02
C ARG A 23 -8.30 17.09 10.96
N GLY A 24 -9.05 17.66 11.89
CA GLY A 24 -8.55 18.73 12.75
C GLY A 24 -8.07 19.92 11.91
N THR A 25 -6.80 20.25 12.01
CA THR A 25 -6.15 21.32 11.22
C THR A 25 -5.54 20.82 9.90
N PHE A 26 -5.48 19.51 9.68
CA PHE A 26 -4.87 18.92 8.49
C PHE A 26 -5.91 18.65 7.40
N GLN A 27 -5.51 18.83 6.14
CA GLN A 27 -6.37 18.61 4.97
C GLN A 27 -5.63 17.84 3.87
N LEU A 28 -6.30 16.82 3.30
CA LEU A 28 -6.03 16.33 1.96
C LEU A 28 -6.81 17.21 0.97
N LYS A 29 -6.14 17.69 -0.09
CA LYS A 29 -6.71 18.69 -1.01
C LYS A 29 -6.64 18.21 -2.44
N ASP A 30 -7.80 18.11 -3.07
CA ASP A 30 -7.99 17.87 -4.52
C ASP A 30 -7.10 16.74 -5.08
N ILE A 31 -7.08 15.61 -4.35
CA ILE A 31 -6.26 14.47 -4.76
C ILE A 31 -6.96 13.68 -5.85
N SER A 32 -6.28 13.54 -6.99
CA SER A 32 -6.77 12.77 -8.13
C SER A 32 -5.67 11.91 -8.72
N PHE A 33 -5.93 10.59 -8.83
CA PHE A 33 -5.02 9.66 -9.49
C PHE A 33 -5.72 8.34 -9.82
N SER A 34 -5.04 7.52 -10.64
CA SER A 34 -5.48 6.16 -10.96
C SER A 34 -4.37 5.15 -10.70
N VAL A 35 -4.79 3.93 -10.30
CA VAL A 35 -3.92 2.76 -10.18
C VAL A 35 -4.42 1.69 -11.14
N TYR A 36 -3.50 1.05 -11.83
CA TYR A 36 -3.82 0.02 -12.82
C TYR A 36 -3.80 -1.38 -12.22
N SER A 37 -4.50 -2.32 -12.86
CA SER A 37 -4.50 -3.72 -12.42
C SER A 37 -3.07 -4.28 -12.43
N ASN A 38 -2.72 -5.00 -11.37
CA ASN A 38 -1.39 -5.61 -11.15
C ASN A 38 -0.23 -4.61 -11.07
N GLU A 39 -0.53 -3.35 -10.81
CA GLU A 39 0.47 -2.32 -10.56
C GLU A 39 0.87 -2.29 -9.07
N ILE A 40 2.12 -1.97 -8.81
CA ILE A 40 2.59 -1.52 -7.49
C ILE A 40 2.79 -0.02 -7.56
N LEU A 41 1.96 0.75 -6.86
CA LEU A 41 2.08 2.21 -6.73
C LEU A 41 2.64 2.57 -5.35
N ALA A 42 3.72 3.33 -5.30
CA ALA A 42 4.19 3.97 -4.08
C ALA A 42 3.64 5.39 -3.94
N ILE A 43 3.29 5.82 -2.75
CA ILE A 43 3.07 7.22 -2.40
C ILE A 43 4.11 7.63 -1.36
N ILE A 44 5.01 8.52 -1.74
CA ILE A 44 6.07 9.01 -0.86
C ILE A 44 5.74 10.41 -0.32
N GLY A 45 6.29 10.73 0.84
CA GLY A 45 6.14 12.05 1.47
C GLY A 45 6.71 12.07 2.88
N LYS A 46 6.96 13.26 3.41
CA LYS A 46 7.43 13.42 4.79
C LYS A 46 6.40 12.86 5.79
N THR A 47 6.87 12.56 7.01
CA THR A 47 5.95 12.30 8.13
C THR A 47 4.99 13.47 8.29
N GLY A 48 3.69 13.17 8.47
CA GLY A 48 2.65 14.20 8.54
C GLY A 48 2.16 14.74 7.19
N SER A 49 2.64 14.26 6.03
CA SER A 49 2.14 14.70 4.72
C SER A 49 0.74 14.19 4.36
N GLY A 50 0.16 13.26 5.14
CA GLY A 50 -1.18 12.71 4.95
C GLY A 50 -1.24 11.35 4.27
N LYS A 51 -0.13 10.62 4.15
CA LYS A 51 -0.04 9.31 3.48
C LYS A 51 -1.01 8.27 4.08
N THR A 52 -0.93 8.06 5.40
CA THR A 52 -1.83 7.17 6.13
C THR A 52 -3.29 7.59 5.95
N LEU A 53 -3.58 8.88 6.07
CA LEU A 53 -4.93 9.41 5.90
C LEU A 53 -5.48 9.16 4.49
N LEU A 54 -4.63 9.24 3.46
CA LEU A 54 -4.99 8.90 2.08
C LEU A 54 -5.30 7.40 1.94
N LEU A 55 -4.47 6.51 2.50
CA LEU A 55 -4.75 5.06 2.48
C LEU A 55 -6.03 4.72 3.24
N GLU A 56 -6.25 5.31 4.42
CA GLU A 56 -7.46 5.13 5.21
C GLU A 56 -8.71 5.62 4.47
N SER A 57 -8.58 6.72 3.70
CA SER A 57 -9.67 7.22 2.85
C SER A 57 -10.02 6.21 1.75
N ILE A 58 -9.01 5.64 1.09
CA ILE A 58 -9.20 4.59 0.07
C ILE A 58 -9.84 3.34 0.69
N ALA A 59 -9.38 2.94 1.88
CA ALA A 59 -9.97 1.82 2.61
C ALA A 59 -11.42 2.08 3.06
N GLY A 60 -11.81 3.36 3.20
CA GLY A 60 -13.12 3.81 3.64
C GLY A 60 -13.26 3.93 5.16
N PHE A 61 -12.14 4.02 5.88
CA PHE A 61 -12.14 4.30 7.31
C PHE A 61 -12.43 5.77 7.61
N GLN A 62 -12.35 6.61 6.58
CA GLN A 62 -12.59 8.04 6.67
C GLN A 62 -13.72 8.44 5.73
N LYS A 63 -14.64 9.29 6.21
CA LYS A 63 -15.67 9.90 5.37
C LYS A 63 -15.07 11.10 4.66
N LEU A 64 -15.18 11.15 3.34
CA LEU A 64 -14.72 12.27 2.52
C LEU A 64 -15.57 13.51 2.74
N ASP A 65 -14.95 14.70 2.67
CA ASP A 65 -15.68 15.96 2.61
C ASP A 65 -16.24 16.16 1.20
N SER A 66 -15.46 15.78 0.17
CA SER A 66 -15.87 15.75 -1.23
C SER A 66 -14.96 14.86 -2.06
N GLY A 67 -15.34 14.62 -3.31
CA GLY A 67 -14.63 13.75 -4.23
C GLY A 67 -15.22 12.36 -4.28
N LYS A 68 -14.54 11.44 -4.96
CA LYS A 68 -15.03 10.08 -5.20
C LYS A 68 -13.88 9.09 -5.30
N ILE A 69 -14.09 7.89 -4.76
CA ILE A 69 -13.16 6.76 -4.91
C ILE A 69 -13.91 5.62 -5.58
N MET A 70 -13.35 5.13 -6.69
CA MET A 70 -13.93 4.06 -7.47
C MET A 70 -12.97 2.88 -7.54
N LEU A 71 -13.50 1.68 -7.33
CA LEU A 71 -12.81 0.43 -7.62
C LEU A 71 -13.44 -0.15 -8.89
N ARG A 72 -12.67 -0.25 -9.97
CA ARG A 72 -13.22 -0.50 -11.32
C ARG A 72 -14.24 0.60 -11.68
N GLU A 73 -15.48 0.20 -11.94
CA GLU A 73 -16.59 1.10 -12.32
C GLU A 73 -17.54 1.41 -11.16
N HIS A 74 -17.23 0.91 -9.94
CA HIS A 74 -18.10 1.01 -8.78
C HIS A 74 -17.55 2.00 -7.76
N SER A 75 -18.42 2.87 -7.24
CA SER A 75 -18.07 3.75 -6.12
C SER A 75 -17.84 2.92 -4.87
N LEU A 76 -16.70 3.13 -4.19
CA LEU A 76 -16.44 2.45 -2.92
C LEU A 76 -17.39 2.90 -1.79
N GLU A 77 -18.05 4.03 -1.94
CA GLU A 77 -19.05 4.51 -0.98
C GLU A 77 -20.32 3.67 -0.99
N ASP A 78 -20.63 3.01 -2.11
CA ASP A 78 -21.80 2.15 -2.27
C ASP A 78 -21.64 0.79 -1.58
N TYR A 79 -20.44 0.47 -1.08
CA TYR A 79 -20.11 -0.80 -0.46
C TYR A 79 -19.78 -0.66 1.02
N SER A 80 -20.27 -1.59 1.83
CA SER A 80 -19.76 -1.76 3.18
C SER A 80 -18.27 -2.12 3.16
N LEU A 81 -17.55 -1.83 4.24
CA LEU A 81 -16.10 -2.13 4.33
C LEU A 81 -15.77 -3.59 4.01
N GLN A 82 -16.66 -4.52 4.37
CA GLN A 82 -16.48 -5.95 4.15
C GLN A 82 -16.64 -6.37 2.68
N GLU A 83 -17.43 -5.61 1.90
CA GLU A 83 -17.69 -5.90 0.48
C GLU A 83 -16.63 -5.31 -0.44
N ARG A 84 -15.81 -4.38 0.04
CA ARG A 84 -14.79 -3.69 -0.77
C ARG A 84 -13.67 -4.60 -1.27
N LYS A 85 -13.49 -5.79 -0.71
CA LYS A 85 -12.40 -6.74 -1.06
C LYS A 85 -11.01 -6.08 -1.06
N LEU A 86 -10.77 -5.22 -0.08
CA LEU A 86 -9.50 -4.54 0.13
C LEU A 86 -8.74 -5.24 1.26
N GLY A 87 -7.46 -5.52 1.04
CA GLY A 87 -6.53 -5.88 2.11
C GLY A 87 -5.87 -4.63 2.67
N TYR A 88 -5.71 -4.54 3.99
CA TYR A 88 -5.02 -3.43 4.63
C TYR A 88 -3.99 -3.94 5.63
N LEU A 89 -2.74 -3.50 5.48
CA LEU A 89 -1.68 -3.69 6.45
C LEU A 89 -1.40 -2.37 7.16
N TYR A 90 -1.72 -2.31 8.45
CA TYR A 90 -1.47 -1.16 9.31
C TYR A 90 0.02 -1.07 9.69
N HIS A 91 0.51 0.13 9.91
CA HIS A 91 1.86 0.39 10.39
C HIS A 91 2.19 -0.39 11.69
N GLU A 92 1.26 -0.45 12.64
CA GLU A 92 1.39 -1.19 13.90
C GLU A 92 0.86 -2.64 13.82
N TYR A 93 0.69 -3.18 12.60
CA TYR A 93 0.17 -4.52 12.28
C TYR A 93 -1.24 -4.80 12.81
N CYS A 94 -1.68 -4.22 13.91
CA CYS A 94 -3.01 -4.35 14.53
C CYS A 94 -3.51 -5.80 14.60
N LEU A 95 -2.66 -6.73 15.07
CA LEU A 95 -3.07 -8.10 15.32
C LEU A 95 -4.02 -8.15 16.51
N PHE A 96 -5.00 -9.06 16.46
CA PHE A 96 -5.90 -9.33 17.57
C PHE A 96 -5.13 -10.06 18.69
N PRO A 97 -4.89 -9.44 19.85
CA PRO A 97 -3.99 -10.01 20.87
C PRO A 97 -4.53 -11.27 21.54
N HIS A 98 -5.86 -11.45 21.52
CA HIS A 98 -6.55 -12.62 22.09
C HIS A 98 -6.70 -13.79 21.10
N LEU A 99 -6.20 -13.65 19.88
CA LEU A 99 -6.19 -14.68 18.83
C LEU A 99 -4.76 -15.06 18.50
N ASN A 100 -4.50 -16.35 18.30
CA ASN A 100 -3.20 -16.80 17.80
C ASN A 100 -3.00 -16.42 16.32
N ALA A 101 -1.81 -16.70 15.75
CA ALA A 101 -1.49 -16.33 14.37
C ALA A 101 -2.47 -16.99 13.37
N ARG A 102 -2.79 -18.28 13.54
CA ARG A 102 -3.77 -19.00 12.70
C ARG A 102 -5.14 -18.34 12.74
N GLU A 103 -5.59 -17.94 13.90
CA GLU A 103 -6.90 -17.33 14.08
C GLU A 103 -6.96 -15.91 13.55
N ASN A 104 -5.87 -15.14 13.69
CA ASN A 104 -5.71 -13.83 13.07
C ASN A 104 -5.86 -13.93 11.56
N ILE A 105 -5.13 -14.85 10.90
CA ILE A 105 -5.19 -15.06 9.45
C ILE A 105 -6.60 -15.51 9.03
N ALA A 106 -7.22 -16.42 9.79
CA ALA A 106 -8.55 -16.96 9.49
C ALA A 106 -9.69 -15.96 9.70
N TYR A 107 -9.45 -14.84 10.40
CA TYR A 107 -10.52 -13.97 10.89
C TYR A 107 -11.44 -13.46 9.78
N GLY A 108 -10.90 -12.87 8.72
CA GLY A 108 -11.69 -12.35 7.60
C GLY A 108 -12.52 -13.43 6.90
N LEU A 109 -11.95 -14.62 6.72
CA LEU A 109 -12.66 -15.76 6.11
C LEU A 109 -13.81 -16.28 6.98
N LYS A 110 -13.63 -16.27 8.32
CA LYS A 110 -14.71 -16.62 9.26
C LYS A 110 -15.85 -15.59 9.18
N MET A 111 -15.54 -14.29 9.07
CA MET A 111 -16.56 -13.24 8.89
C MET A 111 -17.33 -13.40 7.57
N GLN A 112 -16.65 -13.86 6.52
CA GLN A 112 -17.27 -14.23 5.23
C GLN A 112 -18.05 -15.56 5.28
N LYS A 113 -18.11 -16.23 6.44
CA LYS A 113 -18.79 -17.53 6.63
C LYS A 113 -18.29 -18.63 5.68
N ARG A 114 -17.00 -18.62 5.31
CA ARG A 114 -16.40 -19.66 4.48
C ARG A 114 -16.39 -21.00 5.21
N PRO A 115 -16.49 -22.12 4.48
CA PRO A 115 -16.40 -23.47 5.04
C PRO A 115 -15.08 -23.69 5.79
N LYS A 116 -15.10 -24.35 6.94
CA LYS A 116 -13.90 -24.60 7.77
C LYS A 116 -12.75 -25.24 6.97
N LYS A 117 -13.05 -26.14 6.05
CA LYS A 117 -12.05 -26.80 5.20
C LYS A 117 -11.31 -25.81 4.29
N GLU A 118 -12.04 -24.87 3.70
CA GLU A 118 -11.45 -23.80 2.86
C GLU A 118 -10.59 -22.86 3.70
N ILE A 119 -11.08 -22.46 4.87
CA ILE A 119 -10.32 -21.61 5.81
C ILE A 119 -8.99 -22.28 6.16
N THR A 120 -9.02 -23.55 6.58
CA THR A 120 -7.82 -24.29 6.97
C THR A 120 -6.82 -24.33 5.80
N LYS A 121 -7.30 -24.75 4.61
CA LYS A 121 -6.45 -24.82 3.40
C LYS A 121 -5.81 -23.46 3.07
N ARG A 122 -6.59 -22.37 3.12
CA ARG A 122 -6.08 -21.03 2.81
C ARG A 122 -5.06 -20.54 3.81
N VAL A 123 -5.31 -20.76 5.12
CA VAL A 123 -4.38 -20.40 6.19
C VAL A 123 -3.06 -21.15 6.07
N GLU A 124 -3.11 -22.45 5.79
CA GLU A 124 -1.91 -23.27 5.61
C GLU A 124 -1.08 -22.84 4.39
N ALA A 125 -1.74 -22.60 3.26
CA ALA A 125 -1.07 -22.11 2.05
C ALA A 125 -0.37 -20.76 2.28
N LEU A 126 -1.04 -19.79 2.93
CA LEU A 126 -0.45 -18.50 3.26
C LEU A 126 0.66 -18.62 4.31
N ALA A 127 0.52 -19.53 5.26
CA ALA A 127 1.55 -19.76 6.27
C ALA A 127 2.84 -20.34 5.67
N GLU A 128 2.72 -21.21 4.70
CA GLU A 128 3.86 -21.74 3.94
C GLU A 128 4.48 -20.64 3.06
N GLU A 129 3.67 -19.91 2.29
CA GLU A 129 4.13 -18.84 1.40
C GLU A 129 4.87 -17.73 2.14
N LEU A 130 4.41 -17.36 3.36
CA LEU A 130 4.95 -16.30 4.19
C LEU A 130 5.97 -16.79 5.24
N GLU A 131 6.32 -18.08 5.20
CA GLU A 131 7.30 -18.70 6.11
C GLU A 131 6.95 -18.55 7.61
N ILE A 132 5.66 -18.73 7.96
CA ILE A 132 5.13 -18.58 9.32
C ILE A 132 4.45 -19.86 9.86
N THR A 133 4.66 -20.99 9.20
CA THR A 133 4.02 -22.26 9.58
C THR A 133 4.33 -22.67 11.03
N SER A 134 5.58 -22.46 11.48
CA SER A 134 6.03 -22.84 12.83
C SER A 134 5.39 -22.02 13.94
N ILE A 135 4.90 -20.81 13.64
CA ILE A 135 4.38 -19.86 14.63
C ILE A 135 2.84 -19.76 14.63
N LEU A 136 2.14 -20.57 13.85
CA LEU A 136 0.68 -20.50 13.70
C LEU A 136 -0.10 -20.60 15.03
N ASN A 137 0.44 -21.27 16.01
CA ASN A 137 -0.20 -21.43 17.33
C ASN A 137 0.27 -20.41 18.37
N GLN A 138 1.18 -19.50 18.00
CA GLN A 138 1.69 -18.47 18.90
C GLN A 138 0.77 -17.24 18.90
N TYR A 139 0.77 -16.52 20.01
CA TYR A 139 0.03 -15.27 20.19
C TYR A 139 0.90 -14.06 19.80
N PRO A 140 0.28 -12.93 19.40
CA PRO A 140 1.01 -11.75 18.91
C PRO A 140 2.12 -11.25 19.83
N ASP A 141 1.93 -11.29 21.14
CA ASP A 141 2.88 -10.84 22.17
C ASP A 141 4.16 -11.69 22.25
N THR A 142 4.12 -12.91 21.72
CA THR A 142 5.28 -13.83 21.68
C THR A 142 6.03 -13.79 20.34
N LEU A 143 5.51 -13.05 19.36
CA LEU A 143 6.08 -12.95 18.02
C LEU A 143 7.07 -11.78 17.90
N SER A 144 8.15 -11.99 17.17
CA SER A 144 9.02 -10.88 16.71
C SER A 144 8.26 -9.93 15.79
N GLY A 145 8.73 -8.68 15.66
CA GLY A 145 8.09 -7.69 14.78
C GLY A 145 7.95 -8.16 13.32
N GLY A 146 8.96 -8.84 12.79
CA GLY A 146 8.89 -9.41 11.43
C GLY A 146 7.88 -10.56 11.29
N GLU A 147 7.70 -11.37 12.35
CA GLU A 147 6.67 -12.42 12.38
C GLU A 147 5.28 -11.81 12.50
N GLN A 148 5.09 -10.83 13.38
CA GLN A 148 3.82 -10.09 13.48
C GLN A 148 3.42 -9.49 12.15
N GLN A 149 4.36 -8.88 11.44
CA GLN A 149 4.15 -8.32 10.11
C GLN A 149 3.70 -9.36 9.10
N ARG A 150 4.39 -10.52 9.03
CA ARG A 150 4.01 -11.59 8.11
C ARG A 150 2.64 -12.17 8.44
N VAL A 151 2.30 -12.30 9.72
CA VAL A 151 0.94 -12.71 10.14
C VAL A 151 -0.11 -11.68 9.73
N ALA A 152 0.16 -10.37 9.90
CA ALA A 152 -0.75 -9.31 9.48
C ALA A 152 -0.92 -9.25 7.97
N LEU A 153 0.17 -9.48 7.20
CA LEU A 153 0.14 -9.58 5.75
C LEU A 153 -0.67 -10.80 5.30
N ALA A 154 -0.46 -11.98 5.93
CA ALA A 154 -1.26 -13.18 5.70
C ALA A 154 -2.75 -12.94 5.96
N ARG A 155 -3.08 -12.22 7.04
CA ARG A 155 -4.47 -11.84 7.35
C ARG A 155 -5.07 -10.96 6.26
N ALA A 156 -4.34 -9.95 5.80
CA ALA A 156 -4.80 -9.07 4.72
C ALA A 156 -5.01 -9.83 3.39
N LEU A 157 -4.14 -10.80 3.08
CA LEU A 157 -4.20 -11.62 1.86
C LEU A 157 -5.23 -12.76 1.94
N SER A 158 -5.66 -13.15 3.13
CA SER A 158 -6.54 -14.31 3.31
C SER A 158 -7.85 -14.19 2.56
N ILE A 159 -8.39 -12.98 2.47
CA ILE A 159 -9.65 -12.66 1.80
C ILE A 159 -9.53 -12.50 0.27
N GLU A 160 -8.34 -12.77 -0.30
CA GLU A 160 -8.05 -12.63 -1.74
C GLU A 160 -8.38 -11.23 -2.28
N PRO A 161 -7.75 -10.17 -1.72
CA PRO A 161 -8.05 -8.81 -2.11
C PRO A 161 -7.60 -8.50 -3.54
N GLU A 162 -8.38 -7.69 -4.27
CA GLU A 162 -7.97 -7.14 -5.57
C GLU A 162 -6.98 -5.98 -5.39
N LEU A 163 -7.08 -5.26 -4.28
CA LEU A 163 -6.20 -4.14 -3.91
C LEU A 163 -5.69 -4.33 -2.49
N LEU A 164 -4.38 -4.29 -2.33
CA LEU A 164 -3.69 -4.37 -1.05
C LEU A 164 -3.09 -2.99 -0.72
N LEU A 165 -3.47 -2.46 0.43
CA LEU A 165 -3.00 -1.18 0.95
C LEU A 165 -2.00 -1.44 2.08
N LEU A 166 -0.78 -0.88 1.98
CA LEU A 166 0.29 -1.10 2.96
C LEU A 166 0.76 0.25 3.53
N ASP A 167 0.61 0.41 4.84
CA ASP A 167 1.00 1.64 5.54
C ASP A 167 2.38 1.47 6.17
N GLU A 168 3.40 2.13 5.58
CA GLU A 168 4.82 2.08 5.98
C GLU A 168 5.33 0.65 6.28
N PRO A 169 5.16 -0.32 5.36
CA PRO A 169 5.38 -1.73 5.66
C PRO A 169 6.84 -2.10 5.97
N PHE A 170 7.79 -1.19 5.78
CA PHE A 170 9.21 -1.48 5.95
C PHE A 170 9.88 -0.69 7.07
N SER A 171 9.17 0.21 7.74
CA SER A 171 9.74 1.24 8.62
C SER A 171 10.56 0.69 9.80
N SER A 172 10.17 -0.47 10.35
CA SER A 172 10.79 -1.07 11.55
C SER A 172 11.74 -2.24 11.25
N LEU A 173 12.08 -2.48 9.97
CA LEU A 173 12.86 -3.64 9.56
C LEU A 173 14.34 -3.29 9.31
N ASP A 174 15.22 -4.24 9.63
CA ASP A 174 16.61 -4.19 9.22
C ASP A 174 16.77 -4.39 7.70
N PRO A 175 17.90 -3.99 7.09
CA PRO A 175 18.08 -4.03 5.64
C PRO A 175 17.92 -5.42 5.01
N VAL A 176 18.32 -6.48 5.70
CA VAL A 176 18.23 -7.86 5.17
C VAL A 176 16.77 -8.31 5.14
N THR A 177 16.05 -8.05 6.21
CA THR A 177 14.61 -8.34 6.32
C THR A 177 13.79 -7.53 5.33
N LYS A 178 14.13 -6.24 5.11
CA LYS A 178 13.51 -5.41 4.05
C LYS A 178 13.62 -6.05 2.67
N GLN A 179 14.82 -6.51 2.27
CA GLN A 179 15.03 -7.14 0.96
C GLN A 179 14.20 -8.42 0.77
N LYS A 180 14.09 -9.24 1.79
CA LYS A 180 13.20 -10.42 1.77
C LYS A 180 11.74 -10.02 1.58
N LEU A 181 11.28 -8.99 2.30
CA LEU A 181 9.92 -8.51 2.19
C LEU A 181 9.62 -7.88 0.82
N TYR A 182 10.58 -7.16 0.21
CA TYR A 182 10.42 -6.68 -1.18
C TYR A 182 10.18 -7.83 -2.15
N GLY A 183 11.00 -8.90 -2.06
CA GLY A 183 10.82 -10.10 -2.87
C GLY A 183 9.44 -10.73 -2.66
N LEU A 184 8.98 -10.79 -1.41
CA LEU A 184 7.67 -11.32 -1.05
C LEU A 184 6.53 -10.48 -1.63
N ILE A 185 6.58 -9.14 -1.52
CA ILE A 185 5.55 -8.24 -2.06
C ILE A 185 5.49 -8.34 -3.60
N LYS A 186 6.64 -8.41 -4.29
CA LYS A 186 6.68 -8.64 -5.74
C LYS A 186 6.06 -9.99 -6.12
N LYS A 187 6.36 -11.03 -5.34
CA LYS A 187 5.77 -12.35 -5.53
C LYS A 187 4.25 -12.33 -5.34
N ILE A 188 3.74 -11.67 -4.28
CA ILE A 188 2.32 -11.49 -4.04
C ILE A 188 1.65 -10.76 -5.22
N ASN A 189 2.22 -9.64 -5.67
CA ASN A 189 1.69 -8.89 -6.80
C ASN A 189 1.55 -9.77 -8.05
N THR A 190 2.59 -10.54 -8.39
CA THR A 190 2.60 -11.36 -9.61
C THR A 190 1.76 -12.64 -9.49
N GLN A 191 1.86 -13.38 -8.37
CA GLN A 191 1.21 -14.68 -8.22
C GLN A 191 -0.28 -14.58 -7.88
N HIS A 192 -0.67 -13.56 -7.11
CA HIS A 192 -2.08 -13.33 -6.74
C HIS A 192 -2.77 -12.33 -7.67
N ALA A 193 -2.07 -11.80 -8.69
CA ALA A 193 -2.58 -10.73 -9.54
C ALA A 193 -3.15 -9.56 -8.72
N CYS A 194 -2.53 -9.27 -7.56
CA CYS A 194 -2.99 -8.30 -6.58
C CYS A 194 -2.35 -6.94 -6.86
N THR A 195 -3.16 -5.90 -7.07
CA THR A 195 -2.69 -4.53 -7.17
C THR A 195 -2.29 -4.02 -5.78
N ILE A 196 -1.18 -3.30 -5.69
CA ILE A 196 -0.64 -2.85 -4.40
C ILE A 196 -0.48 -1.33 -4.41
N VAL A 197 -0.97 -0.68 -3.37
CA VAL A 197 -0.63 0.72 -3.05
C VAL A 197 0.05 0.72 -1.69
N PHE A 198 1.25 1.23 -1.62
CA PHE A 198 1.93 1.40 -0.35
C PHE A 198 2.40 2.82 -0.13
N VAL A 199 2.49 3.22 1.12
CA VAL A 199 3.02 4.52 1.49
C VAL A 199 4.34 4.35 2.25
N THR A 200 5.28 5.24 2.00
CA THR A 200 6.58 5.25 2.67
C THR A 200 7.17 6.66 2.69
N HIS A 201 8.16 6.88 3.54
CA HIS A 201 9.02 8.06 3.49
C HIS A 201 10.39 7.78 2.86
N ASP A 202 10.66 6.53 2.50
CA ASP A 202 11.94 6.07 1.93
C ASP A 202 11.86 5.99 0.40
N PHE A 203 12.72 6.77 -0.27
CA PHE A 203 12.80 6.82 -1.73
C PHE A 203 13.29 5.50 -2.35
N TYR A 204 14.19 4.79 -1.64
CA TYR A 204 14.70 3.50 -2.10
C TYR A 204 13.62 2.43 -2.15
N GLU A 205 12.74 2.43 -1.16
CA GLU A 205 11.59 1.52 -1.13
C GLU A 205 10.70 1.75 -2.35
N ALA A 206 10.35 3.02 -2.61
CA ALA A 206 9.55 3.37 -3.76
C ALA A 206 10.23 2.98 -5.08
N GLN A 207 11.50 3.37 -5.27
CA GLN A 207 12.21 3.14 -6.51
C GLN A 207 12.46 1.65 -6.82
N ASN A 208 12.71 0.83 -5.78
CA ASN A 208 13.02 -0.59 -5.98
C ASN A 208 11.80 -1.49 -6.09
N LEU A 209 10.66 -1.07 -5.54
CA LEU A 209 9.50 -1.93 -5.41
C LEU A 209 8.35 -1.55 -6.33
N SER A 210 8.12 -0.27 -6.59
CA SER A 210 6.95 0.18 -7.33
C SER A 210 7.20 0.42 -8.81
N ASP A 211 6.16 0.26 -9.61
CA ASP A 211 6.12 0.64 -11.03
C ASP A 211 6.07 2.16 -11.17
N ARG A 212 5.22 2.80 -10.38
CA ARG A 212 5.04 4.26 -10.35
C ARG A 212 5.11 4.78 -8.93
N THR A 213 5.56 6.04 -8.81
CA THR A 213 5.68 6.73 -7.52
C THR A 213 4.98 8.08 -7.58
N GLY A 214 4.07 8.30 -6.62
CA GLY A 214 3.42 9.58 -6.37
C GLY A 214 4.09 10.34 -5.22
N VAL A 215 4.15 11.65 -5.30
CA VAL A 215 4.73 12.52 -4.28
C VAL A 215 3.64 13.32 -3.58
N LEU A 216 3.46 13.08 -2.28
CA LEU A 216 2.47 13.75 -1.43
C LEU A 216 3.16 14.75 -0.50
N ILE A 217 2.87 16.04 -0.66
CA ILE A 217 3.42 17.12 0.17
C ILE A 217 2.27 17.96 0.74
N ASN A 218 2.24 18.12 2.06
CA ASN A 218 1.28 18.95 2.77
C ASN A 218 -0.19 18.71 2.34
N GLY A 219 -0.56 17.43 2.20
CA GLY A 219 -1.92 17.02 1.82
C GLY A 219 -2.25 17.16 0.34
N CYS A 220 -1.30 17.55 -0.52
CA CYS A 220 -1.47 17.67 -1.97
C CYS A 220 -0.62 16.65 -2.71
N LEU A 221 -1.22 15.91 -3.63
CA LEU A 221 -0.48 15.04 -4.55
C LEU A 221 0.13 15.89 -5.68
N ARG A 222 1.46 15.99 -5.71
CA ARG A 222 2.19 16.84 -6.65
C ARG A 222 2.33 16.21 -8.04
N GLY A 223 2.21 14.90 -8.13
CA GLY A 223 2.25 14.14 -9.38
C GLY A 223 2.61 12.68 -9.14
N ILE A 224 2.49 11.89 -10.20
CA ILE A 224 2.90 10.48 -10.25
C ILE A 224 3.76 10.28 -11.49
N VAL A 225 4.89 9.61 -11.32
CA VAL A 225 5.83 9.28 -12.40
C VAL A 225 6.22 7.81 -12.35
N ASP A 226 6.79 7.28 -13.43
CA ASP A 226 7.47 5.98 -13.39
C ASP A 226 8.56 6.02 -12.31
N SER A 227 8.70 4.98 -11.51
CA SER A 227 9.58 5.01 -10.33
C SER A 227 11.05 5.21 -10.66
N ASP A 228 11.50 4.74 -11.82
CA ASP A 228 12.85 4.98 -12.35
C ASP A 228 13.11 6.46 -12.71
N LYS A 229 12.03 7.22 -12.99
CA LYS A 229 12.08 8.64 -13.34
C LYS A 229 11.91 9.58 -12.14
N LEU A 230 11.74 9.06 -10.92
CA LEU A 230 11.48 9.87 -9.73
C LEU A 230 12.49 11.02 -9.59
N PHE A 231 13.78 10.74 -9.73
CA PHE A 231 14.85 11.72 -9.58
C PHE A 231 15.19 12.50 -10.85
N THR A 232 14.69 12.09 -12.01
CA THR A 232 14.99 12.74 -13.30
C THR A 232 13.85 13.60 -13.82
N SER A 233 12.64 13.40 -13.31
CA SER A 233 11.46 14.18 -13.68
C SER A 233 11.59 15.65 -13.25
N ASN A 234 10.90 16.51 -14.01
CA ASN A 234 10.82 17.93 -13.70
C ASN A 234 9.72 18.15 -12.65
N TRP A 235 10.12 18.44 -11.43
CA TRP A 235 9.25 18.68 -10.29
C TRP A 235 9.24 20.17 -9.92
N ASP A 236 8.23 20.58 -9.15
CA ASP A 236 8.23 21.88 -8.50
C ASP A 236 9.33 22.00 -7.41
N GLU A 237 9.54 23.20 -6.89
CA GLU A 237 10.58 23.47 -5.88
C GLU A 237 10.40 22.66 -4.61
N ASP A 238 9.14 22.49 -4.13
CA ASP A 238 8.83 21.75 -2.92
C ASP A 238 9.23 20.28 -3.06
N VAL A 239 8.92 19.65 -4.21
CA VAL A 239 9.29 18.27 -4.50
C VAL A 239 10.80 18.14 -4.69
N ASN A 240 11.44 19.05 -5.42
CA ASN A 240 12.89 19.05 -5.60
C ASN A 240 13.63 19.17 -4.25
N TYR A 241 13.15 20.04 -3.37
CA TYR A 241 13.69 20.15 -2.00
C TYR A 241 13.46 18.86 -1.19
N PHE A 242 12.28 18.27 -1.28
CA PHE A 242 11.97 17.00 -0.61
C PHE A 242 12.86 15.86 -1.10
N LEU A 243 13.12 15.78 -2.42
CA LEU A 243 13.98 14.77 -3.03
C LEU A 243 15.48 15.03 -2.83
N GLY A 244 15.86 16.11 -2.14
CA GLY A 244 17.27 16.47 -1.89
C GLY A 244 18.01 17.01 -3.12
N LYS A 245 17.28 17.39 -4.18
CA LYS A 245 17.85 18.09 -5.32
C LYS A 245 18.10 19.54 -4.91
N ARG A 246 19.35 19.88 -4.55
CA ARG A 246 19.73 21.27 -4.29
C ARG A 246 19.73 22.05 -5.60
N GLU A 247 19.07 23.21 -5.65
CA GLU A 247 19.26 24.16 -6.73
C GLU A 247 20.71 24.63 -6.78
N HIS A 248 21.26 24.76 -7.97
CA HIS A 248 22.58 25.34 -8.24
C HIS A 248 22.65 26.85 -7.94
N HIS A 249 21.82 27.41 -7.06
CA HIS A 249 21.70 28.86 -6.84
C HIS A 249 22.54 29.42 -5.68
N ASP A 250 23.23 28.61 -4.88
CA ASP A 250 24.03 29.14 -3.73
C ASP A 250 25.53 29.32 -4.02
N GLN A 251 25.99 29.34 -5.29
CA GLN A 251 27.38 29.62 -5.60
C GLN A 251 27.69 31.08 -5.98
N LYS A 252 26.79 32.06 -5.76
CA LYS A 252 27.03 33.47 -6.07
C LYS A 252 26.85 34.43 -4.89
N ARG A 253 27.15 34.04 -3.67
CA ARG A 253 27.25 34.97 -2.52
C ARG A 253 28.40 34.59 -1.60
N ILE A 254 29.62 34.55 -2.10
CA ILE A 254 30.85 34.80 -1.31
C ILE A 254 31.82 35.49 -2.28
N VAL A 255 31.72 36.80 -2.37
CA VAL A 255 32.81 37.72 -2.69
C VAL A 255 32.59 38.95 -1.79
#